data_3c91b8be35a8ac8a112d34384c653c73
#
_entry.id   3c91b8be35a8ac8a112d34384c653c73
#
_cell.length_a   1.000
_cell.length_b   1.000
_cell.length_c   1.000
_cell.angle_alpha   90.00
_cell.angle_beta   90.00
_cell.angle_gamma   90.00
#
_symmetry.space_group_name_H-M   'P 1'
#
loop_
_entity.id
_entity.type
_entity.pdbx_description
1 polymer ?
#
loop_
_entity_poly.entity_id
_entity_poly.type
_entity_poly.pdbx_seq_one_letter_code
_entity_poly.pdbx_strand_id
1 'polypeptide(L)'
;MSSKINIKNRKASFEYQFTATFIAGMSLLGTEIKSIRDNKANISDAHCVFIDDELFVKNLHIAEYPNGGYINHEPKRERKLLLNRQELNKMLGKVKEKGNSIIPIRLFINEKGKAKLEISLAKGKKVYDKRESIKDKDQKRDMDRIRNIR
;
A
#
# COMPACT_ATOMS: atom_id res chain seq x y z
N MET A 1 16.86 -11.92 -13.24
CA MET A 1 16.63 -11.60 -11.99
C MET A 1 15.39 -10.79 -11.74
N SER A 2 14.38 -11.53 -11.61
CA SER A 2 13.07 -10.98 -11.35
C SER A 2 13.00 -10.22 -10.04
N SER A 3 13.98 -10.43 -9.16
CA SER A 3 14.02 -9.77 -7.87
C SER A 3 14.13 -8.26 -7.97
N LYS A 4 14.23 -7.73 -9.18
CA LYS A 4 14.30 -6.29 -9.38
C LYS A 4 12.95 -5.60 -9.30
N ILE A 5 11.85 -6.34 -9.31
CA ILE A 5 10.53 -5.73 -9.24
C ILE A 5 10.31 -5.12 -7.87
N ASN A 6 10.02 -3.83 -7.86
CA ASN A 6 9.81 -3.09 -6.62
C ASN A 6 8.94 -1.88 -6.93
N ILE A 7 7.64 -2.06 -6.78
CA ILE A 7 6.64 -1.04 -7.10
C ILE A 7 6.30 -0.29 -5.81
N LYS A 8 6.65 0.99 -5.76
CA LYS A 8 6.50 1.80 -4.56
C LYS A 8 5.24 2.65 -4.58
N ASN A 9 4.71 2.93 -3.40
CA ASN A 9 3.56 3.80 -3.23
C ASN A 9 4.03 5.16 -2.71
N ARG A 10 4.45 6.02 -3.61
CA ARG A 10 5.00 7.32 -3.23
C ARG A 10 3.93 8.27 -2.71
N LYS A 11 2.72 8.15 -3.23
CA LYS A 11 1.60 8.97 -2.79
C LYS A 11 1.30 8.73 -1.32
N ALA A 12 1.36 7.49 -0.88
CA ALA A 12 1.05 7.15 0.50
C ALA A 12 2.03 7.80 1.48
N SER A 13 3.31 7.86 1.12
CA SER A 13 4.30 8.45 2.02
C SER A 13 4.04 9.94 2.25
N PHE A 14 3.38 10.60 1.32
CA PHE A 14 3.01 11.99 1.47
C PHE A 14 1.74 12.15 2.30
N GLU A 15 0.79 11.25 2.15
CA GLU A 15 -0.53 11.37 2.77
C GLU A 15 -0.62 10.74 4.16
N TYR A 16 0.28 9.84 4.50
CA TYR A 16 0.19 9.05 5.72
C TYR A 16 1.47 9.07 6.51
N GLN A 17 1.32 8.98 7.82
CA GLN A 17 2.44 8.76 8.73
C GLN A 17 2.45 7.28 9.09
N PHE A 18 3.53 6.60 8.76
CA PHE A 18 3.65 5.15 8.98
C PHE A 18 4.19 4.85 10.37
N THR A 19 3.60 3.87 11.05
CA THR A 19 3.99 3.54 12.41
C THR A 19 4.55 2.14 12.59
N ALA A 20 4.02 1.14 11.91
CA ALA A 20 4.51 -0.23 12.03
C ALA A 20 4.36 -0.93 10.68
N THR A 21 5.39 -1.64 10.26
CA THR A 21 5.48 -2.23 8.93
C THR A 21 5.50 -3.75 9.02
N PHE A 22 4.81 -4.38 8.08
CA PHE A 22 4.72 -5.83 7.98
C PHE A 22 4.92 -6.26 6.54
N ILE A 23 5.43 -7.47 6.34
CA ILE A 23 5.54 -8.06 5.00
C ILE A 23 4.50 -9.16 4.88
N ALA A 24 3.61 -9.01 3.93
CA ALA A 24 2.52 -9.96 3.71
C ALA A 24 2.73 -10.74 2.42
N GLY A 25 2.37 -12.02 2.43
CA GLY A 25 2.22 -12.77 1.21
C GLY A 25 0.89 -12.38 0.54
N MET A 26 0.70 -12.79 -0.69
CA MET A 26 -0.50 -12.46 -1.44
C MET A 26 -1.05 -13.70 -2.11
N SER A 27 -2.37 -13.87 -2.02
CA SER A 27 -3.06 -14.93 -2.74
C SER A 27 -3.35 -14.43 -4.16
N LEU A 28 -2.55 -14.91 -5.12
CA LEU A 28 -2.61 -14.41 -6.49
C LEU A 28 -2.93 -15.53 -7.49
N LEU A 29 -3.54 -15.11 -8.58
CA LEU A 29 -3.75 -15.99 -9.75
C LEU A 29 -2.49 -15.95 -10.62
N GLY A 30 -2.36 -16.96 -11.51
CA GLY A 30 -1.19 -17.03 -12.38
C GLY A 30 -0.99 -15.80 -13.25
N THR A 31 -2.07 -15.26 -13.81
CA THR A 31 -1.98 -14.09 -14.66
C THR A 31 -1.60 -12.85 -13.86
N GLU A 32 -1.96 -12.79 -12.57
CA GLU A 32 -1.60 -11.67 -11.73
C GLU A 32 -0.09 -11.64 -11.47
N ILE A 33 0.49 -12.78 -11.11
CA ILE A 33 1.92 -12.81 -10.83
C ILE A 33 2.73 -12.52 -12.10
N LYS A 34 2.25 -12.98 -13.26
CA LYS A 34 2.94 -12.69 -14.51
C LYS A 34 2.93 -11.20 -14.83
N SER A 35 1.81 -10.53 -14.59
CA SER A 35 1.74 -9.08 -14.79
C SER A 35 2.63 -8.34 -13.82
N ILE A 36 2.70 -8.77 -12.58
CA ILE A 36 3.59 -8.15 -11.60
C ILE A 36 5.05 -8.29 -12.03
N ARG A 37 5.42 -9.46 -12.54
CA ARG A 37 6.78 -9.67 -13.04
C ARG A 37 7.13 -8.76 -14.20
N ASP A 38 6.13 -8.32 -14.95
CA ASP A 38 6.30 -7.37 -16.04
C ASP A 38 6.18 -5.92 -15.55
N ASN A 39 6.16 -5.72 -14.25
CA ASN A 39 6.06 -4.39 -13.63
C ASN A 39 4.76 -3.67 -14.01
N LYS A 40 3.68 -4.42 -14.17
CA LYS A 40 2.39 -3.89 -14.60
C LYS A 40 1.37 -3.91 -13.49
N ALA A 41 1.70 -3.23 -12.42
CA ALA A 41 0.80 -3.09 -11.27
C ALA A 41 0.96 -1.69 -10.70
N ASN A 42 -0.11 -1.23 -10.03
CA ASN A 42 -0.13 0.10 -9.42
C ASN A 42 -0.79 -0.02 -8.06
N ILE A 43 -0.09 0.43 -7.02
CA ILE A 43 -0.60 0.36 -5.66
C ILE A 43 -0.94 1.72 -5.07
N SER A 44 -0.93 2.78 -5.88
CA SER A 44 -1.14 4.14 -5.39
C SER A 44 -2.45 4.34 -4.65
N ASP A 45 -3.50 3.70 -5.12
CA ASP A 45 -4.83 3.84 -4.53
C ASP A 45 -5.23 2.64 -3.68
N ALA A 46 -4.30 1.73 -3.43
CA ALA A 46 -4.59 0.52 -2.69
C ALA A 46 -4.67 0.79 -1.19
N HIS A 47 -5.51 0.04 -0.54
CA HIS A 47 -5.61 0.06 0.92
C HIS A 47 -6.03 -1.32 1.40
N CYS A 48 -5.81 -1.60 2.67
CA CYS A 48 -6.11 -2.91 3.23
C CYS A 48 -7.28 -2.80 4.20
N VAL A 49 -8.12 -3.82 4.20
CA VAL A 49 -9.28 -3.88 5.09
C VAL A 49 -9.40 -5.28 5.69
N PHE A 50 -10.00 -5.35 6.88
CA PHE A 50 -10.32 -6.63 7.49
C PHE A 50 -11.73 -7.05 7.11
N ILE A 51 -11.85 -8.31 6.67
CA ILE A 51 -13.15 -8.92 6.39
C ILE A 51 -13.11 -10.28 7.10
N ASP A 52 -14.01 -10.48 8.06
CA ASP A 52 -14.08 -11.72 8.84
C ASP A 52 -12.73 -12.08 9.46
N ASP A 53 -12.06 -11.10 10.03
CA ASP A 53 -10.77 -11.24 10.72
C ASP A 53 -9.61 -11.64 9.81
N GLU A 54 -9.80 -11.57 8.50
CA GLU A 54 -8.74 -11.75 7.52
C GLU A 54 -8.46 -10.44 6.82
N LEU A 55 -7.24 -10.25 6.37
CA LEU A 55 -6.83 -9.00 5.75
C LEU A 55 -6.83 -9.11 4.24
N PHE A 56 -7.45 -8.14 3.58
CA PHE A 56 -7.54 -8.06 2.13
C PHE A 56 -7.01 -6.72 1.65
N VAL A 57 -6.44 -6.70 0.44
CA VAL A 57 -6.06 -5.45 -0.20
C VAL A 57 -7.08 -5.12 -1.27
N LYS A 58 -7.55 -3.86 -1.26
CA LYS A 58 -8.52 -3.34 -2.23
C LYS A 58 -7.86 -2.27 -3.09
N ASN A 59 -8.38 -2.12 -4.30
CA ASN A 59 -7.92 -1.10 -5.25
C ASN A 59 -6.45 -1.25 -5.64
N LEU A 60 -5.91 -2.44 -5.50
CA LEU A 60 -4.60 -2.76 -6.05
C LEU A 60 -4.82 -3.15 -7.50
N HIS A 61 -4.32 -2.33 -8.42
CA HIS A 61 -4.49 -2.56 -9.83
C HIS A 61 -3.36 -3.44 -10.36
N ILE A 62 -3.70 -4.58 -10.91
CA ILE A 62 -2.77 -5.46 -11.63
C ILE A 62 -3.32 -5.63 -13.03
N ALA A 63 -2.57 -5.13 -14.02
CA ALA A 63 -3.04 -5.14 -15.41
C ALA A 63 -3.31 -6.57 -15.87
N GLU A 64 -4.26 -6.71 -16.79
CA GLU A 64 -4.52 -8.01 -17.41
C GLU A 64 -3.26 -8.47 -18.13
N TYR A 65 -3.00 -9.77 -18.06
CA TYR A 65 -1.85 -10.32 -18.75
C TYR A 65 -2.22 -10.52 -20.21
N PRO A 66 -1.47 -9.92 -21.15
CA PRO A 66 -1.89 -9.93 -22.57
C PRO A 66 -2.11 -11.31 -23.14
N ASN A 67 -1.38 -12.31 -22.66
CA ASN A 67 -1.50 -13.67 -23.16
C ASN A 67 -2.44 -14.54 -22.33
N GLY A 68 -3.21 -13.92 -21.42
CA GLY A 68 -4.10 -14.68 -20.55
C GLY A 68 -5.44 -15.07 -21.17
N GLY A 69 -5.83 -14.39 -22.24
CA GLY A 69 -7.07 -14.70 -22.93
C GLY A 69 -8.30 -14.57 -22.05
N TYR A 70 -9.19 -15.56 -22.15
CA TYR A 70 -10.45 -15.55 -21.40
C TYR A 70 -10.27 -15.77 -19.91
N ILE A 71 -9.13 -16.32 -19.50
CA ILE A 71 -8.92 -16.71 -18.11
C ILE A 71 -8.15 -15.64 -17.36
N ASN A 72 -8.27 -14.43 -17.82
CA ASN A 72 -7.57 -13.33 -17.16
C ASN A 72 -8.28 -12.91 -15.87
N HIS A 73 -7.54 -12.22 -15.02
CA HIS A 73 -8.08 -11.77 -13.76
C HIS A 73 -8.73 -10.39 -13.90
N GLU A 74 -9.58 -10.06 -12.94
CA GLU A 74 -10.11 -8.71 -12.80
C GLU A 74 -8.98 -7.81 -12.26
N PRO A 75 -8.65 -6.70 -12.93
CA PRO A 75 -7.51 -5.88 -12.52
C PRO A 75 -7.54 -5.40 -11.06
N LYS A 76 -8.71 -5.09 -10.54
CA LYS A 76 -8.84 -4.60 -9.18
C LYS A 76 -9.47 -5.62 -8.23
N ARG A 77 -9.28 -6.89 -8.51
CA ARG A 77 -9.80 -7.96 -7.67
C ARG A 77 -9.30 -7.81 -6.23
N GLU A 78 -10.17 -8.03 -5.26
CA GLU A 78 -9.75 -8.11 -3.87
C GLU A 78 -8.85 -9.31 -3.69
N ARG A 79 -7.72 -9.12 -3.02
CA ARG A 79 -6.76 -10.19 -2.83
C ARG A 79 -6.48 -10.35 -1.36
N LYS A 80 -6.50 -11.60 -0.91
CA LYS A 80 -6.22 -11.90 0.48
C LYS A 80 -4.73 -11.78 0.75
N LEU A 81 -4.40 -11.18 1.87
CA LEU A 81 -3.02 -11.07 2.33
C LEU A 81 -2.75 -12.16 3.34
N LEU A 82 -1.55 -12.73 3.26
CA LEU A 82 -1.17 -13.88 4.05
C LEU A 82 -0.17 -13.46 5.12
N LEU A 83 -0.63 -13.51 6.36
CA LEU A 83 0.16 -13.14 7.52
C LEU A 83 -0.14 -14.16 8.63
N ASN A 84 0.76 -14.27 9.60
CA ASN A 84 0.46 -15.15 10.71
C ASN A 84 -0.58 -14.50 11.64
N ARG A 85 -1.17 -15.33 12.51
CA ARG A 85 -2.28 -14.84 13.34
C ARG A 85 -1.84 -13.77 14.32
N GLN A 86 -0.64 -13.83 14.82
CA GLN A 86 -0.13 -12.82 15.74
C GLN A 86 -0.06 -11.44 15.07
N GLU A 87 0.43 -11.41 13.82
CA GLU A 87 0.50 -10.17 13.08
C GLU A 87 -0.88 -9.61 12.78
N LEU A 88 -1.81 -10.49 12.38
CA LEU A 88 -3.17 -10.07 12.09
C LEU A 88 -3.85 -9.51 13.33
N ASN A 89 -3.69 -10.17 14.46
CA ASN A 89 -4.32 -9.70 15.69
C ASN A 89 -3.76 -8.35 16.14
N LYS A 90 -2.47 -8.16 15.98
CA LYS A 90 -1.83 -6.90 16.34
C LYS A 90 -2.36 -5.76 15.48
N MET A 91 -2.48 -5.98 14.18
CA MET A 91 -3.01 -4.96 13.29
C MET A 91 -4.48 -4.70 13.54
N LEU A 92 -5.25 -5.77 13.79
CA LEU A 92 -6.68 -5.63 14.04
C LEU A 92 -6.94 -4.74 15.26
N GLY A 93 -6.17 -4.95 16.32
CA GLY A 93 -6.30 -4.11 17.50
C GLY A 93 -5.99 -2.65 17.23
N LYS A 94 -4.95 -2.39 16.43
CA LYS A 94 -4.57 -1.01 16.13
C LYS A 94 -5.54 -0.33 15.17
N VAL A 95 -6.13 -1.08 14.24
CA VAL A 95 -7.07 -0.50 13.29
C VAL A 95 -8.33 0.00 13.97
N LYS A 96 -8.67 -0.58 15.11
CA LYS A 96 -9.83 -0.11 15.88
C LYS A 96 -9.61 1.27 16.48
N GLU A 97 -8.37 1.72 16.60
CA GLU A 97 -8.09 3.07 17.07
C GLU A 97 -8.40 4.06 15.96
N LYS A 98 -8.96 5.19 16.36
CA LYS A 98 -9.37 6.21 15.40
C LYS A 98 -8.19 6.74 14.60
N GLY A 99 -8.38 6.84 13.30
CA GLY A 99 -7.38 7.40 12.42
C GLY A 99 -6.35 6.44 11.89
N ASN A 100 -6.36 5.19 12.34
CA ASN A 100 -5.43 4.19 11.84
C ASN A 100 -6.00 3.46 10.63
N SER A 101 -5.14 3.23 9.65
CA SER A 101 -5.45 2.48 8.44
C SER A 101 -4.27 1.56 8.14
N ILE A 102 -4.47 0.64 7.20
CA ILE A 102 -3.37 -0.20 6.74
C ILE A 102 -3.17 0.10 5.26
N ILE A 103 -1.97 0.56 4.91
CA ILE A 103 -1.67 1.06 3.58
C ILE A 103 -0.48 0.30 3.00
N PRO A 104 -0.57 -0.18 1.75
CA PRO A 104 0.60 -0.80 1.11
C PRO A 104 1.66 0.23 0.81
N ILE A 105 2.90 -0.10 1.12
CA ILE A 105 4.04 0.77 0.87
C ILE A 105 4.74 0.38 -0.43
N ARG A 106 4.91 -0.92 -0.67
CA ARG A 106 5.52 -1.39 -1.91
C ARG A 106 5.12 -2.83 -2.19
N LEU A 107 5.16 -3.15 -3.48
CA LEU A 107 4.89 -4.49 -3.98
C LEU A 107 6.17 -4.99 -4.63
N PHE A 108 6.67 -6.15 -4.21
CA PHE A 108 7.94 -6.65 -4.73
C PHE A 108 7.92 -8.16 -4.88
N ILE A 109 8.90 -8.65 -5.64
CA ILE A 109 9.10 -10.09 -5.82
C ILE A 109 10.33 -10.47 -5.00
N ASN A 110 10.19 -11.46 -4.12
CA ASN A 110 11.30 -11.87 -3.27
C ASN A 110 12.25 -12.81 -4.01
N GLU A 111 13.30 -13.26 -3.33
CA GLU A 111 14.33 -14.12 -3.93
C GLU A 111 13.76 -15.45 -4.42
N LYS A 112 12.68 -15.91 -3.83
CA LYS A 112 12.04 -17.17 -4.22
C LYS A 112 11.02 -16.99 -5.33
N GLY A 113 10.91 -15.78 -5.88
CA GLY A 113 10.00 -15.50 -6.97
C GLY A 113 8.57 -15.27 -6.55
N LYS A 114 8.31 -15.05 -5.27
CA LYS A 114 6.95 -14.83 -4.77
C LYS A 114 6.69 -13.35 -4.57
N ALA A 115 5.48 -12.93 -4.92
CA ALA A 115 5.06 -11.55 -4.70
C ALA A 115 4.80 -11.32 -3.23
N LYS A 116 5.32 -10.22 -2.73
CA LYS A 116 5.12 -9.78 -1.36
C LYS A 116 4.67 -8.34 -1.36
N LEU A 117 3.83 -8.00 -0.40
CA LEU A 117 3.33 -6.65 -0.23
C LEU A 117 3.78 -6.14 1.13
N GLU A 118 4.56 -5.09 1.12
CA GLU A 118 4.93 -4.44 2.38
C GLU A 118 3.83 -3.46 2.74
N ILE A 119 3.25 -3.64 3.92
CA ILE A 119 2.12 -2.84 4.39
C ILE A 119 2.49 -2.19 5.71
N SER A 120 1.83 -1.10 6.03
CA SER A 120 2.09 -0.40 7.26
C SER A 120 0.81 0.08 7.91
N LEU A 121 0.79 0.05 9.23
CA LEU A 121 -0.18 0.83 9.97
C LEU A 121 0.13 2.29 9.73
N ALA A 122 -0.90 3.07 9.42
CA ALA A 122 -0.69 4.44 9.00
C ALA A 122 -1.81 5.32 9.55
N LYS A 123 -1.43 6.55 9.87
CA LYS A 123 -2.40 7.59 10.24
C LYS A 123 -2.41 8.63 9.14
N GLY A 124 -3.61 9.02 8.73
CA GLY A 124 -3.72 10.11 7.78
C GLY A 124 -3.17 11.39 8.39
N LYS A 125 -2.38 12.11 7.63
CA LYS A 125 -1.88 13.40 8.10
C LYS A 125 -3.02 14.38 8.13
N LYS A 126 -3.16 15.10 9.23
CA LYS A 126 -4.14 16.16 9.34
C LYS A 126 -3.80 17.26 8.36
N VAL A 127 -4.80 18.04 7.97
CA VAL A 127 -4.55 19.17 7.08
C VAL A 127 -3.44 20.05 7.66
N TYR A 128 -3.47 20.25 8.96
CA TYR A 128 -2.43 20.97 9.66
C TYR A 128 -1.05 20.34 9.44
N ASP A 129 -0.96 19.02 9.59
CA ASP A 129 0.32 18.33 9.42
C ASP A 129 0.83 18.38 7.98
N LYS A 130 -0.09 18.35 7.02
CA LYS A 130 0.29 18.50 5.63
C LYS A 130 0.85 19.87 5.35
N ARG A 131 0.25 20.89 5.95
CA ARG A 131 0.77 22.25 5.84
C ARG A 131 2.16 22.36 6.45
N GLU A 132 2.39 21.70 7.57
CA GLU A 132 3.70 21.69 8.18
C GLU A 132 4.74 21.04 7.27
N SER A 133 4.37 19.93 6.62
CA SER A 133 5.28 19.26 5.69
C SER A 133 5.64 20.15 4.50
N ILE A 134 4.65 20.85 3.97
CA ILE A 134 4.86 21.78 2.86
C ILE A 134 5.68 22.96 3.34
N LYS A 135 5.39 23.43 4.53
CA LYS A 135 6.07 24.54 5.12
C LYS A 135 7.57 24.25 5.29
N ASP A 136 7.92 23.04 5.68
CA ASP A 136 9.31 22.67 5.80
C ASP A 136 10.07 22.81 4.49
N LYS A 137 9.40 22.65 3.39
CA LYS A 137 10.02 22.82 2.06
C LYS A 137 10.12 24.30 1.66
N ASP A 138 9.10 25.06 1.99
CA ASP A 138 8.98 26.44 1.54
C ASP A 138 9.17 27.46 2.63
N GLN A 139 9.39 27.01 3.81
CA GLN A 139 9.32 27.82 5.01
C GLN A 139 10.19 29.06 4.94
N LYS A 140 11.37 28.90 4.43
CA LYS A 140 12.31 30.01 4.41
C LYS A 140 11.88 31.10 3.45
N ARG A 141 11.03 30.76 2.51
CA ARG A 141 10.53 31.74 1.54
C ARG A 141 9.27 32.42 2.03
N ASP A 142 8.36 31.64 2.61
CA ASP A 142 7.00 32.09 2.84
C ASP A 142 6.48 31.81 4.23
N MET A 143 7.35 31.69 5.21
CA MET A 143 6.94 31.32 6.53
C MET A 143 5.79 32.18 7.06
N ASP A 144 5.96 33.50 7.00
CA ASP A 144 4.97 34.39 7.56
C ASP A 144 3.66 34.33 6.77
N ARG A 145 3.77 34.25 5.47
CA ARG A 145 2.58 34.16 4.62
C ARG A 145 1.78 32.91 4.94
N ILE A 146 2.46 31.79 5.09
CA ILE A 146 1.79 30.54 5.40
C ILE A 146 1.09 30.60 6.74
N ARG A 147 1.72 31.21 7.72
CA ARG A 147 1.10 31.38 9.02
C ARG A 147 -0.14 32.25 8.95
N ASN A 148 -0.12 33.27 8.14
CA ASN A 148 -1.22 34.19 8.04
C ASN A 148 -2.43 33.60 7.31
N ILE A 149 -2.24 32.54 6.56
CA ILE A 149 -3.32 31.86 5.88
C ILE A 149 -4.24 31.13 6.84
N ARG A 150 -3.76 30.79 8.02
CA ARG A 150 -4.54 30.03 8.99
C ARG A 150 -5.53 30.87 9.77
#